data_141d9495f5dccc40eda139039c110e04
#
_entry.id   141d9495f5dccc40eda139039c110e04
#
_cell.length_a   1.000
_cell.length_b   1.000
_cell.length_c   1.000
_cell.angle_alpha   90.00
_cell.angle_beta   90.00
_cell.angle_gamma   90.00
#
_symmetry.space_group_name_H-M   'P 1'
#
loop_
_entity.id
_entity.type
_entity.pdbx_description
1 polymer ?
#
loop_
_entity_poly.entity_id
_entity_poly.type
_entity_poly.pdbx_seq_one_letter_code
_entity_poly.pdbx_strand_id
1 'polypeptide(L)'
;MSGKTAALEQLLLNEIRAGKWRTGEAIPSRNSLMRKYRLSRCTVERAVGGLIRAGVLTARRGASTVVTERPERGKISRIILISPFRQPQLSRSCFEEHFPTAFFAEEEVMFHESELKEPGGMVVWFYPGYASLPLMERLKELNVRQMLVNRTFDGFPFVSIDYAASLAEGLRILLAECGRETFVISYDINFENRPYQPERVAGSFRSAAALGMNVAENHSFIGNFPDAASAMSDAARSIFMPGARKRGITILNRELILPFLMAASALGKTPGRDFHLFLCDYSRELAPYPGIVMLNQRGYPVIGEYMLQIASDHILRGELEIRRRIKLELV
;
A
#
# COMPACT_ATOMS: atom_id res chain seq x y z
N MET A 1 -6.17 -1.89 -27.74
CA MET A 1 -7.35 -2.71 -28.16
C MET A 1 -8.51 -1.78 -28.46
N SER A 2 -9.39 -2.08 -29.44
CA SER A 2 -10.58 -1.24 -29.65
C SER A 2 -11.50 -1.36 -28.42
N GLY A 3 -12.14 -0.27 -27.99
CA GLY A 3 -13.00 -0.26 -26.79
C GLY A 3 -14.11 -1.34 -26.79
N LYS A 4 -14.59 -1.72 -27.99
CA LYS A 4 -15.62 -2.78 -28.15
C LYS A 4 -15.09 -4.19 -27.84
N THR A 5 -13.82 -4.48 -28.10
CA THR A 5 -13.20 -5.78 -27.76
C THR A 5 -13.06 -5.93 -26.26
N ALA A 6 -12.52 -4.91 -25.59
CA ALA A 6 -12.36 -4.91 -24.13
C ALA A 6 -13.72 -4.95 -23.41
N ALA A 7 -14.72 -4.23 -23.91
CA ALA A 7 -16.06 -4.25 -23.34
C ALA A 7 -16.72 -5.63 -23.43
N LEU A 8 -16.60 -6.36 -24.55
CA LEU A 8 -17.13 -7.72 -24.68
C LEU A 8 -16.37 -8.71 -23.80
N GLU A 9 -15.06 -8.59 -23.72
CA GLU A 9 -14.21 -9.44 -22.86
C GLU A 9 -14.61 -9.30 -21.38
N GLN A 10 -14.75 -8.06 -20.92
CA GLN A 10 -15.18 -7.76 -19.56
C GLN A 10 -16.60 -8.26 -19.27
N LEU A 11 -17.52 -8.11 -20.20
CA LEU A 11 -18.90 -8.56 -20.08
C LEU A 11 -18.97 -10.08 -19.94
N LEU A 12 -18.28 -10.83 -20.82
CA LEU A 12 -18.22 -12.30 -20.75
C LEU A 12 -17.57 -12.76 -19.45
N LEU A 13 -16.50 -12.10 -19.02
CA LEU A 13 -15.83 -12.40 -17.76
C LEU A 13 -16.77 -12.19 -16.56
N ASN A 14 -17.57 -11.13 -16.55
CA ASN A 14 -18.54 -10.85 -15.50
C ASN A 14 -19.69 -11.89 -15.51
N GLU A 15 -20.20 -12.30 -16.68
CA GLU A 15 -21.24 -13.34 -16.80
C GLU A 15 -20.71 -14.70 -16.31
N ILE A 16 -19.43 -15.04 -16.58
CA ILE A 16 -18.79 -16.27 -16.06
C ILE A 16 -18.62 -16.18 -14.53
N ARG A 17 -18.18 -15.04 -14.02
CA ARG A 17 -18.03 -14.81 -12.57
C ARG A 17 -19.36 -14.89 -11.82
N ALA A 18 -20.43 -14.42 -12.44
CA ALA A 18 -21.79 -14.51 -11.90
C ALA A 18 -22.39 -15.92 -11.98
N GLY A 19 -21.64 -16.90 -12.49
CA GLY A 19 -22.08 -18.30 -12.55
C GLY A 19 -23.06 -18.62 -13.67
N LYS A 20 -23.19 -17.76 -14.67
CA LYS A 20 -24.07 -17.97 -15.82
C LYS A 20 -23.67 -19.19 -16.65
N TRP A 21 -22.39 -19.50 -16.69
CA TRP A 21 -21.83 -20.74 -17.25
C TRP A 21 -20.90 -21.35 -16.22
N ARG A 22 -21.16 -22.60 -15.89
CA ARG A 22 -20.33 -23.37 -14.97
C ARG A 22 -19.08 -23.86 -15.69
N THR A 23 -18.07 -24.21 -14.90
CA THR A 23 -16.89 -24.92 -15.37
C THR A 23 -17.26 -26.13 -16.23
N GLY A 24 -16.64 -26.25 -17.40
CA GLY A 24 -16.98 -27.29 -18.38
C GLY A 24 -18.17 -26.96 -19.29
N GLU A 25 -18.99 -25.96 -18.96
CA GLU A 25 -20.11 -25.54 -19.81
C GLU A 25 -19.64 -24.70 -20.99
N ALA A 26 -20.31 -24.89 -22.11
CA ALA A 26 -20.04 -24.15 -23.35
C ALA A 26 -20.63 -22.73 -23.29
N ILE A 27 -19.80 -21.74 -23.62
CA ILE A 27 -20.30 -20.40 -23.89
C ILE A 27 -21.00 -20.35 -25.27
N PRO A 28 -21.87 -19.37 -25.53
CA PRO A 28 -22.48 -19.21 -26.85
C PRO A 28 -21.44 -19.15 -27.97
N SER A 29 -21.79 -19.73 -29.14
CA SER A 29 -20.90 -19.71 -30.28
C SER A 29 -20.54 -18.30 -30.70
N ARG A 30 -19.39 -18.14 -31.39
CA ARG A 30 -18.97 -16.82 -31.93
C ARG A 30 -20.07 -16.16 -32.76
N ASN A 31 -20.80 -16.94 -33.59
CA ASN A 31 -21.93 -16.44 -34.35
C ASN A 31 -23.09 -15.97 -33.46
N SER A 32 -23.36 -16.67 -32.39
CA SER A 32 -24.39 -16.27 -31.40
C SER A 32 -23.97 -14.99 -30.66
N LEU A 33 -22.69 -14.86 -30.28
CA LEU A 33 -22.16 -13.66 -29.65
C LEU A 33 -22.19 -12.46 -30.61
N MET A 34 -21.83 -12.67 -31.89
CA MET A 34 -21.92 -11.62 -32.92
C MET A 34 -23.36 -11.09 -33.03
N ARG A 35 -24.35 -11.98 -33.11
CA ARG A 35 -25.77 -11.60 -33.20
C ARG A 35 -26.27 -10.93 -31.94
N LYS A 36 -25.98 -11.50 -30.77
CA LYS A 36 -26.44 -10.98 -29.47
C LYS A 36 -25.93 -9.57 -29.18
N TYR A 37 -24.65 -9.33 -29.45
CA TYR A 37 -24.00 -8.06 -29.10
C TYR A 37 -23.81 -7.13 -30.30
N ARG A 38 -24.27 -7.50 -31.50
CA ARG A 38 -24.14 -6.73 -32.75
C ARG A 38 -22.68 -6.31 -33.02
N LEU A 39 -21.76 -7.24 -32.85
CA LEU A 39 -20.33 -7.02 -33.03
C LEU A 39 -19.78 -7.77 -34.25
N SER A 40 -18.69 -7.24 -34.83
CA SER A 40 -18.00 -7.90 -35.91
C SER A 40 -17.34 -9.21 -35.46
N ARG A 41 -17.15 -10.13 -36.42
CA ARG A 41 -16.46 -11.40 -36.18
C ARG A 41 -15.06 -11.19 -35.54
N CYS A 42 -14.29 -10.25 -36.09
CA CYS A 42 -12.96 -9.93 -35.61
C CYS A 42 -12.97 -9.45 -34.15
N THR A 43 -13.97 -8.63 -33.75
CA THR A 43 -14.12 -8.16 -32.35
C THR A 43 -14.42 -9.33 -31.41
N VAL A 44 -15.35 -10.23 -31.80
CA VAL A 44 -15.71 -11.39 -31.01
C VAL A 44 -14.55 -12.38 -30.89
N GLU A 45 -13.85 -12.65 -32.00
CA GLU A 45 -12.69 -13.56 -32.00
C GLU A 45 -11.56 -13.05 -31.13
N ARG A 46 -11.28 -11.72 -31.16
CA ARG A 46 -10.27 -11.10 -30.30
C ARG A 46 -10.64 -11.18 -28.82
N ALA A 47 -11.89 -10.89 -28.46
CA ALA A 47 -12.36 -10.96 -27.09
C ALA A 47 -12.33 -12.41 -26.53
N VAL A 48 -12.89 -13.36 -27.29
CA VAL A 48 -12.85 -14.77 -26.90
C VAL A 48 -11.42 -15.31 -26.85
N GLY A 49 -10.58 -14.91 -27.83
CA GLY A 49 -9.15 -15.24 -27.85
C GLY A 49 -8.39 -14.65 -26.65
N GLY A 50 -8.76 -13.45 -26.18
CA GLY A 50 -8.26 -12.85 -24.94
C GLY A 50 -8.57 -13.72 -23.73
N LEU A 51 -9.83 -14.15 -23.57
CA LEU A 51 -10.25 -15.02 -22.47
C LEU A 51 -9.62 -16.42 -22.54
N ILE A 52 -9.34 -16.94 -23.74
CA ILE A 52 -8.60 -18.20 -23.91
C ILE A 52 -7.13 -18.04 -23.47
N ARG A 53 -6.46 -16.97 -23.88
CA ARG A 53 -5.09 -16.67 -23.43
C ARG A 53 -5.03 -16.44 -21.92
N ALA A 54 -6.07 -15.85 -21.35
CA ALA A 54 -6.21 -15.65 -19.89
C ALA A 54 -6.59 -16.94 -19.14
N GLY A 55 -6.72 -18.09 -19.83
CA GLY A 55 -7.08 -19.37 -19.22
C GLY A 55 -8.52 -19.46 -18.69
N VAL A 56 -9.36 -18.47 -18.99
CA VAL A 56 -10.78 -18.44 -18.58
C VAL A 56 -11.63 -19.34 -19.45
N LEU A 57 -11.26 -19.49 -20.70
CA LEU A 57 -11.92 -20.32 -21.69
C LEU A 57 -10.94 -21.29 -22.33
N THR A 58 -11.43 -22.48 -22.71
CA THR A 58 -10.67 -23.44 -23.52
C THR A 58 -11.43 -23.73 -24.81
N ALA A 59 -10.72 -23.71 -25.94
CA ALA A 59 -11.25 -24.11 -27.24
C ALA A 59 -10.48 -25.34 -27.74
N ARG A 60 -11.18 -26.41 -28.06
CA ARG A 60 -10.63 -27.58 -28.77
C ARG A 60 -11.05 -27.50 -30.24
N ARG A 61 -10.19 -27.94 -31.14
CA ARG A 61 -10.48 -27.93 -32.59
C ARG A 61 -11.71 -28.81 -32.85
N GLY A 62 -12.75 -28.22 -33.47
CA GLY A 62 -14.02 -28.91 -33.78
C GLY A 62 -15.00 -29.01 -32.60
N ALA A 63 -14.72 -28.43 -31.43
CA ALA A 63 -15.58 -28.45 -30.27
C ALA A 63 -16.01 -27.04 -29.82
N SER A 64 -17.04 -26.98 -28.98
CA SER A 64 -17.48 -25.72 -28.36
C SER A 64 -16.38 -25.10 -27.50
N THR A 65 -16.36 -23.77 -27.39
CA THR A 65 -15.53 -23.07 -26.42
C THR A 65 -16.21 -23.19 -25.06
N VAL A 66 -15.53 -23.80 -24.09
CA VAL A 66 -16.05 -24.06 -22.75
C VAL A 66 -15.37 -23.17 -21.73
N VAL A 67 -16.09 -22.88 -20.63
CA VAL A 67 -15.47 -22.28 -19.44
C VAL A 67 -14.47 -23.31 -18.93
N THR A 68 -13.22 -22.92 -18.93
CA THR A 68 -12.16 -23.76 -18.36
C THR A 68 -12.54 -24.04 -16.92
N GLU A 69 -12.35 -25.28 -16.45
CA GLU A 69 -12.09 -25.43 -15.03
C GLU A 69 -11.12 -24.32 -14.70
N ARG A 70 -11.59 -23.33 -13.91
CA ARG A 70 -10.60 -22.45 -13.33
C ARG A 70 -9.54 -23.43 -12.91
N PRO A 71 -8.30 -23.37 -13.43
CA PRO A 71 -7.25 -24.03 -12.72
C PRO A 71 -7.53 -23.53 -11.33
N GLU A 72 -7.98 -24.41 -10.39
CA GLU A 72 -8.18 -24.02 -8.99
C GLU A 72 -7.04 -23.09 -8.78
N ARG A 73 -7.26 -21.78 -8.56
CA ARG A 73 -6.18 -20.78 -8.65
C ARG A 73 -5.10 -21.41 -7.84
N GLY A 74 -4.17 -22.10 -8.51
CA GLY A 74 -3.55 -23.31 -8.07
C GLY A 74 -2.95 -22.98 -6.73
N LYS A 75 -3.22 -23.77 -5.70
CA LYS A 75 -2.80 -23.54 -4.32
C LYS A 75 -1.47 -22.85 -4.34
N ILE A 76 -1.35 -21.71 -3.72
CA ILE A 76 -0.06 -21.03 -3.65
C ILE A 76 0.93 -22.06 -3.09
N SER A 77 1.97 -22.36 -3.83
CA SER A 77 2.96 -23.36 -3.47
C SER A 77 4.30 -22.74 -3.06
N ARG A 78 4.50 -21.47 -3.39
CA ARG A 78 5.70 -20.71 -3.02
C ARG A 78 5.41 -19.22 -2.97
N ILE A 79 6.16 -18.52 -2.16
CA ILE A 79 6.17 -17.05 -2.08
C ILE A 79 7.48 -16.51 -2.64
N ILE A 80 7.39 -15.40 -3.36
CA ILE A 80 8.54 -14.62 -3.75
C ILE A 80 8.37 -13.25 -3.10
N LEU A 81 9.16 -12.99 -2.08
CA LEU A 81 9.16 -11.72 -1.35
C LEU A 81 10.17 -10.77 -1.97
N ILE A 82 9.71 -9.60 -2.41
CA ILE A 82 10.55 -8.54 -2.97
C ILE A 82 10.51 -7.34 -2.03
N SER A 83 11.67 -6.80 -1.69
CA SER A 83 11.81 -5.68 -0.75
C SER A 83 12.99 -4.78 -1.13
N PRO A 84 12.90 -3.45 -0.88
CA PRO A 84 14.06 -2.56 -0.98
C PRO A 84 15.10 -2.79 0.13
N PHE A 85 14.76 -3.56 1.16
CA PHE A 85 15.66 -3.85 2.28
C PHE A 85 16.42 -5.14 2.05
N ARG A 86 17.76 -5.09 2.17
CA ARG A 86 18.64 -6.26 1.96
C ARG A 86 18.63 -7.28 3.10
N GLN A 87 18.00 -6.97 4.24
CA GLN A 87 17.92 -7.90 5.38
C GLN A 87 16.49 -8.42 5.55
N PRO A 88 16.16 -9.55 4.93
CA PRO A 88 14.79 -10.08 4.92
C PRO A 88 14.43 -10.94 6.14
N GLN A 89 15.35 -11.14 7.10
CA GLN A 89 15.22 -12.19 8.14
C GLN A 89 13.89 -12.14 8.91
N LEU A 90 13.46 -10.96 9.33
CA LEU A 90 12.16 -10.78 10.02
C LEU A 90 10.97 -10.90 9.05
N SER A 91 11.12 -10.38 7.84
CA SER A 91 10.05 -10.39 6.83
C SER A 91 9.79 -11.78 6.23
N ARG A 92 10.79 -12.65 6.19
CA ARG A 92 10.67 -14.01 5.66
C ARG A 92 9.91 -14.93 6.59
N SER A 93 10.11 -14.81 7.91
CA SER A 93 9.50 -15.69 8.90
C SER A 93 7.97 -15.75 8.79
N CYS A 94 7.31 -14.65 8.42
CA CYS A 94 5.86 -14.61 8.22
C CYS A 94 5.34 -15.59 7.15
N PHE A 95 6.18 -15.99 6.20
CA PHE A 95 5.80 -16.89 5.10
C PHE A 95 6.48 -18.26 5.19
N GLU A 96 7.71 -18.34 5.69
CA GLU A 96 8.53 -19.56 5.70
C GLU A 96 7.93 -20.70 6.51
N GLU A 97 7.08 -20.41 7.50
CA GLU A 97 6.35 -21.41 8.25
C GLU A 97 5.33 -22.19 7.39
N HIS A 98 4.87 -21.60 6.29
CA HIS A 98 3.77 -22.11 5.50
C HIS A 98 4.11 -22.36 4.03
N PHE A 99 5.12 -21.65 3.51
CA PHE A 99 5.50 -21.67 2.09
C PHE A 99 7.02 -21.66 1.91
N PRO A 100 7.55 -22.43 0.95
CA PRO A 100 8.87 -22.15 0.40
C PRO A 100 8.95 -20.70 -0.05
N THR A 101 9.88 -19.92 0.49
CA THR A 101 9.97 -18.48 0.25
C THR A 101 11.32 -18.11 -0.33
N ALA A 102 11.31 -17.55 -1.55
CA ALA A 102 12.45 -16.88 -2.14
C ALA A 102 12.42 -15.39 -1.79
N PHE A 103 13.58 -14.79 -1.70
CA PHE A 103 13.72 -13.35 -1.47
C PHE A 103 14.59 -12.71 -2.55
N PHE A 104 14.15 -11.56 -3.07
CA PHE A 104 14.94 -10.72 -3.96
C PHE A 104 14.93 -9.28 -3.48
N ALA A 105 16.08 -8.63 -3.59
CA ALA A 105 16.13 -7.18 -3.44
C ALA A 105 15.44 -6.51 -4.63
N GLU A 106 14.74 -5.39 -4.39
CA GLU A 106 14.00 -4.67 -5.44
C GLU A 106 14.90 -4.30 -6.64
N GLU A 107 16.15 -3.96 -6.39
CA GLU A 107 17.15 -3.61 -7.41
C GLU A 107 17.62 -4.80 -8.28
N GLU A 108 17.49 -6.02 -7.76
CA GLU A 108 17.95 -7.25 -8.41
C GLU A 108 16.84 -8.00 -9.12
N VAL A 109 15.58 -7.70 -8.79
CA VAL A 109 14.40 -8.49 -9.21
C VAL A 109 14.25 -8.61 -10.73
N MET A 110 14.71 -7.62 -11.50
CA MET A 110 14.67 -7.67 -12.97
C MET A 110 15.50 -8.80 -13.57
N PHE A 111 16.54 -9.28 -12.88
CA PHE A 111 17.37 -10.40 -13.32
C PHE A 111 16.72 -11.76 -13.06
N HIS A 112 15.67 -11.80 -12.24
CA HIS A 112 14.97 -13.02 -11.80
C HIS A 112 13.58 -13.18 -12.41
N GLU A 113 13.27 -12.50 -13.50
CA GLU A 113 11.93 -12.48 -14.11
C GLU A 113 11.38 -13.89 -14.43
N SER A 114 12.25 -14.84 -14.79
CA SER A 114 11.84 -16.22 -15.04
C SER A 114 11.28 -16.90 -13.78
N GLU A 115 11.89 -16.65 -12.63
CA GLU A 115 11.45 -17.21 -11.34
C GLU A 115 10.12 -16.60 -10.87
N LEU A 116 9.90 -15.31 -11.18
CA LEU A 116 8.64 -14.63 -10.85
C LEU A 116 7.43 -15.22 -11.58
N LYS A 117 7.67 -15.84 -12.75
CA LYS A 117 6.63 -16.41 -13.62
C LYS A 117 6.35 -17.89 -13.36
N GLU A 118 7.04 -18.52 -12.44
CA GLU A 118 6.85 -19.95 -12.16
C GLU A 118 5.43 -20.26 -11.68
N PRO A 119 4.83 -21.35 -12.17
CA PRO A 119 3.48 -21.77 -11.79
C PRO A 119 3.37 -21.99 -10.28
N GLY A 120 2.25 -21.57 -9.69
CA GLY A 120 2.00 -21.69 -8.25
C GLY A 120 2.71 -20.65 -7.39
N GLY A 121 3.52 -19.78 -7.99
CA GLY A 121 4.16 -18.67 -7.29
C GLY A 121 3.19 -17.52 -7.00
N MET A 122 3.47 -16.79 -5.92
CA MET A 122 2.89 -15.49 -5.62
C MET A 122 3.98 -14.50 -5.26
N VAL A 123 3.97 -13.36 -5.92
CA VAL A 123 4.91 -12.26 -5.66
C VAL A 123 4.31 -11.34 -4.61
N VAL A 124 4.99 -11.18 -3.50
CA VAL A 124 4.66 -10.24 -2.44
C VAL A 124 5.65 -9.08 -2.48
N TRP A 125 5.17 -7.91 -2.83
CA TRP A 125 5.94 -6.69 -2.87
C TRP A 125 5.87 -5.98 -1.53
N PHE A 126 6.97 -5.94 -0.81
CA PHE A 126 7.08 -5.30 0.49
C PHE A 126 7.75 -3.92 0.34
N TYR A 127 7.01 -2.86 0.61
CA TYR A 127 7.42 -1.46 0.40
C TYR A 127 7.81 -1.12 -1.05
N PRO A 128 7.10 -1.56 -2.10
CA PRO A 128 7.52 -1.27 -3.46
C PRO A 128 7.57 0.24 -3.73
N GLY A 129 8.58 0.66 -4.50
CA GLY A 129 8.71 2.02 -5.02
C GLY A 129 8.04 2.20 -6.38
N TYR A 130 8.03 3.43 -6.89
CA TYR A 130 7.57 3.70 -8.27
C TYR A 130 8.45 3.02 -9.33
N ALA A 131 9.73 2.77 -9.02
CA ALA A 131 10.63 2.07 -9.92
C ALA A 131 10.19 0.63 -10.22
N SER A 132 9.49 -0.02 -9.30
CA SER A 132 8.97 -1.39 -9.49
C SER A 132 7.69 -1.44 -10.33
N LEU A 133 6.98 -0.32 -10.49
CA LEU A 133 5.65 -0.31 -11.13
C LEU A 133 5.65 -0.87 -12.57
N PRO A 134 6.61 -0.54 -13.46
CA PRO A 134 6.65 -1.12 -14.80
C PRO A 134 6.76 -2.65 -14.80
N LEU A 135 7.58 -3.23 -13.92
CA LEU A 135 7.70 -4.68 -13.78
C LEU A 135 6.43 -5.29 -13.20
N MET A 136 5.83 -4.65 -12.19
CA MET A 136 4.56 -5.09 -11.60
C MET A 136 3.44 -5.15 -12.64
N GLU A 137 3.28 -4.12 -13.47
CA GLU A 137 2.26 -4.10 -14.55
C GLU A 137 2.55 -5.18 -15.59
N ARG A 138 3.81 -5.36 -15.99
CA ARG A 138 4.20 -6.43 -16.91
C ARG A 138 3.89 -7.82 -16.36
N LEU A 139 4.19 -8.08 -15.08
CA LEU A 139 3.86 -9.35 -14.42
C LEU A 139 2.34 -9.56 -14.33
N LYS A 140 1.58 -8.50 -14.11
CA LYS A 140 0.12 -8.53 -14.10
C LYS A 140 -0.46 -8.89 -15.48
N GLU A 141 0.09 -8.34 -16.57
CA GLU A 141 -0.27 -8.72 -17.94
C GLU A 141 0.01 -10.22 -18.22
N LEU A 142 1.04 -10.77 -17.60
CA LEU A 142 1.40 -12.19 -17.66
C LEU A 142 0.62 -13.07 -16.68
N ASN A 143 -0.39 -12.50 -15.98
CA ASN A 143 -1.20 -13.17 -14.97
C ASN A 143 -0.42 -13.72 -13.77
N VAL A 144 0.75 -13.18 -13.46
CA VAL A 144 1.47 -13.47 -12.22
C VAL A 144 0.69 -12.91 -11.05
N ARG A 145 0.49 -13.71 -10.02
CA ARG A 145 -0.21 -13.29 -8.80
C ARG A 145 0.69 -12.37 -7.99
N GLN A 146 0.12 -11.25 -7.57
CA GLN A 146 0.86 -10.24 -6.84
C GLN A 146 0.04 -9.69 -5.68
N MET A 147 0.70 -9.29 -4.61
CA MET A 147 0.11 -8.55 -3.49
C MET A 147 1.10 -7.51 -3.01
N LEU A 148 0.60 -6.30 -2.73
CA LEU A 148 1.41 -5.23 -2.19
C LEU A 148 1.27 -5.18 -0.67
N VAL A 149 2.35 -4.92 0.03
CA VAL A 149 2.37 -4.73 1.47
C VAL A 149 2.99 -3.40 1.82
N ASN A 150 2.25 -2.61 2.59
CA ASN A 150 2.57 -1.25 3.02
C ASN A 150 2.68 -0.22 1.87
N ARG A 151 2.07 -0.51 0.74
CA ARG A 151 1.90 0.43 -0.39
C ARG A 151 0.60 0.13 -1.11
N THR A 152 0.12 1.12 -1.83
CA THR A 152 -1.06 0.97 -2.68
C THR A 152 -0.76 1.51 -4.06
N PHE A 153 -1.03 0.71 -5.07
CA PHE A 153 -1.09 1.13 -6.47
C PHE A 153 -2.40 0.65 -7.07
N ASP A 154 -2.96 1.45 -7.97
CA ASP A 154 -4.23 1.11 -8.59
C ASP A 154 -4.15 -0.21 -9.37
N GLY A 155 -5.20 -1.02 -9.21
CA GLY A 155 -5.29 -2.31 -9.91
C GLY A 155 -4.53 -3.47 -9.27
N PHE A 156 -3.90 -3.29 -8.09
CA PHE A 156 -3.24 -4.35 -7.35
C PHE A 156 -3.97 -4.67 -6.03
N PRO A 157 -3.99 -5.94 -5.60
CA PRO A 157 -4.33 -6.31 -4.23
C PRO A 157 -3.31 -5.74 -3.24
N PHE A 158 -3.76 -5.36 -2.05
CA PHE A 158 -2.85 -4.80 -1.06
C PHE A 158 -3.30 -5.00 0.39
N VAL A 159 -2.32 -5.00 1.29
CA VAL A 159 -2.47 -4.75 2.73
C VAL A 159 -1.66 -3.50 3.05
N SER A 160 -2.29 -2.43 3.51
CA SER A 160 -1.63 -1.14 3.77
C SER A 160 -2.25 -0.40 4.96
N ILE A 161 -1.64 0.69 5.37
CA ILE A 161 -2.10 1.52 6.48
C ILE A 161 -3.26 2.43 6.02
N ASP A 162 -4.29 2.57 6.84
CA ASP A 162 -5.22 3.67 6.78
C ASP A 162 -4.64 4.87 7.54
N TYR A 163 -3.87 5.70 6.84
CA TYR A 163 -3.25 6.86 7.47
C TYR A 163 -4.29 7.84 8.01
N ALA A 164 -5.41 8.05 7.32
CA ALA A 164 -6.43 8.98 7.78
C ALA A 164 -7.06 8.51 9.11
N ALA A 165 -7.49 7.25 9.19
CA ALA A 165 -8.07 6.71 10.41
C ALA A 165 -7.04 6.60 11.56
N SER A 166 -5.78 6.26 11.26
CA SER A 166 -4.72 6.11 12.24
C SER A 166 -4.29 7.48 12.82
N LEU A 167 -4.10 8.47 11.95
CA LEU A 167 -3.68 9.80 12.37
C LEU A 167 -4.76 10.55 13.16
N ALA A 168 -6.03 10.30 12.88
CA ALA A 168 -7.15 10.97 13.58
C ALA A 168 -7.10 10.74 15.11
N GLU A 169 -6.63 9.61 15.58
CA GLU A 169 -6.58 9.30 17.00
C GLU A 169 -5.48 10.09 17.73
N GLY A 170 -4.28 10.15 17.18
CA GLY A 170 -3.20 10.97 17.73
C GLY A 170 -3.53 12.46 17.69
N LEU A 171 -4.17 12.93 16.62
CA LEU A 171 -4.64 14.31 16.52
C LEU A 171 -5.69 14.66 17.56
N ARG A 172 -6.57 13.71 17.97
CA ARG A 172 -7.52 13.95 19.09
C ARG A 172 -6.79 14.19 20.40
N ILE A 173 -5.68 13.49 20.65
CA ILE A 173 -4.86 13.73 21.84
C ILE A 173 -4.24 15.12 21.77
N LEU A 174 -3.65 15.51 20.62
CA LEU A 174 -3.11 16.85 20.48
C LEU A 174 -4.18 17.93 20.63
N LEU A 175 -5.40 17.70 20.12
CA LEU A 175 -6.52 18.62 20.28
C LEU A 175 -6.91 18.81 21.74
N ALA A 176 -6.96 17.73 22.52
CA ALA A 176 -7.30 17.76 23.94
C ALA A 176 -6.21 18.45 24.78
N GLU A 177 -4.95 18.19 24.49
CA GLU A 177 -3.81 18.67 25.28
C GLU A 177 -3.31 20.06 24.89
N CYS A 178 -3.45 20.43 23.62
CA CYS A 178 -2.84 21.63 23.05
C CYS A 178 -3.84 22.57 22.38
N GLY A 179 -5.10 22.14 22.22
CA GLY A 179 -6.13 22.92 21.51
C GLY A 179 -6.12 22.74 20.01
N ARG A 180 -6.83 23.62 19.29
CA ARG A 180 -7.11 23.45 17.85
C ARG A 180 -5.94 23.70 16.93
N GLU A 181 -4.90 24.37 17.42
CA GLU A 181 -3.72 24.65 16.62
C GLU A 181 -2.74 23.48 16.68
N THR A 182 -2.43 22.90 15.52
CA THR A 182 -1.43 21.85 15.40
C THR A 182 -0.46 22.16 14.25
N PHE A 183 0.78 21.80 14.43
CA PHE A 183 1.79 21.91 13.40
C PHE A 183 2.05 20.53 12.78
N VAL A 184 2.16 20.45 11.47
CA VAL A 184 2.52 19.24 10.76
C VAL A 184 3.91 19.41 10.15
N ILE A 185 4.82 18.54 10.50
CA ILE A 185 6.19 18.52 9.98
C ILE A 185 6.33 17.28 9.09
N SER A 186 6.68 17.50 7.84
CA SER A 186 6.89 16.42 6.86
C SER A 186 7.85 16.84 5.76
N TYR A 187 8.35 15.87 4.99
CA TYR A 187 8.94 16.14 3.70
C TYR A 187 7.88 16.51 2.65
N ASP A 188 8.32 17.10 1.54
CA ASP A 188 7.49 17.38 0.38
C ASP A 188 6.73 16.12 -0.07
N ILE A 189 5.53 16.30 -0.64
CA ILE A 189 4.72 15.19 -1.14
C ILE A 189 5.42 14.40 -2.25
N ASN A 190 6.33 15.04 -2.98
CA ASN A 190 7.13 14.44 -4.04
C ASN A 190 8.52 14.01 -3.57
N PHE A 191 8.82 14.09 -2.26
CA PHE A 191 10.12 13.80 -1.71
C PHE A 191 10.59 12.40 -2.11
N GLU A 192 11.73 12.33 -2.82
CA GLU A 192 12.35 11.09 -3.30
C GLU A 192 11.38 10.14 -4.03
N ASN A 193 10.31 10.65 -4.64
CA ASN A 193 9.27 9.82 -5.29
C ASN A 193 8.73 8.68 -4.39
N ARG A 194 8.61 8.92 -3.08
CA ARG A 194 8.12 7.91 -2.13
C ARG A 194 6.60 7.76 -2.22
N PRO A 195 6.06 6.61 -2.64
CA PRO A 195 4.62 6.45 -2.89
C PRO A 195 3.71 6.67 -1.68
N TYR A 196 4.21 6.51 -0.46
CA TYR A 196 3.46 6.70 0.76
C TYR A 196 3.33 8.16 1.21
N GLN A 197 4.21 9.04 0.74
CA GLN A 197 4.28 10.42 1.21
C GLN A 197 2.98 11.20 0.93
N PRO A 198 2.42 11.18 -0.30
CA PRO A 198 1.14 11.82 -0.56
C PRO A 198 -0.01 11.32 0.34
N GLU A 199 -0.06 10.03 0.63
CA GLU A 199 -1.10 9.46 1.50
C GLU A 199 -0.96 9.92 2.95
N ARG A 200 0.26 9.97 3.49
CA ARG A 200 0.55 10.48 4.85
C ARG A 200 0.15 11.94 4.99
N VAL A 201 0.61 12.78 4.07
CA VAL A 201 0.30 14.22 4.09
C VAL A 201 -1.20 14.46 3.95
N ALA A 202 -1.82 13.91 2.91
CA ALA A 202 -3.26 14.06 2.71
C ALA A 202 -4.09 13.46 3.86
N GLY A 203 -3.63 12.36 4.47
CA GLY A 203 -4.25 11.74 5.64
C GLY A 203 -4.23 12.68 6.84
N SER A 204 -3.09 13.31 7.13
CA SER A 204 -2.97 14.24 8.26
C SER A 204 -3.87 15.47 8.11
N PHE A 205 -3.89 16.09 6.93
CA PHE A 205 -4.75 17.24 6.65
C PHE A 205 -6.24 16.89 6.73
N ARG A 206 -6.66 15.78 6.13
CA ARG A 206 -8.07 15.33 6.21
C ARG A 206 -8.51 15.06 7.65
N SER A 207 -7.66 14.40 8.42
CA SER A 207 -7.96 14.06 9.82
C SER A 207 -8.02 15.31 10.71
N ALA A 208 -7.09 16.24 10.54
CA ALA A 208 -7.11 17.52 11.26
C ALA A 208 -8.35 18.35 10.91
N ALA A 209 -8.68 18.47 9.63
CA ALA A 209 -9.87 19.18 9.18
C ALA A 209 -11.16 18.56 9.73
N ALA A 210 -11.29 17.24 9.75
CA ALA A 210 -12.43 16.53 10.33
C ALA A 210 -12.58 16.75 11.85
N LEU A 211 -11.49 17.08 12.54
CA LEU A 211 -11.49 17.43 13.97
C LEU A 211 -11.64 18.95 14.23
N GLY A 212 -11.81 19.74 13.18
CA GLY A 212 -11.87 21.20 13.30
C GLY A 212 -10.55 21.84 13.75
N MET A 213 -9.42 21.15 13.53
CA MET A 213 -8.08 21.68 13.79
C MET A 213 -7.62 22.52 12.60
N ASN A 214 -6.93 23.62 12.90
CA ASN A 214 -6.39 24.51 11.88
C ASN A 214 -4.94 24.11 11.55
N VAL A 215 -4.73 23.43 10.43
CA VAL A 215 -3.42 23.03 9.93
C VAL A 215 -2.92 24.00 8.84
N ALA A 216 -3.85 24.59 8.08
CA ALA A 216 -3.48 25.37 6.89
C ALA A 216 -2.70 26.67 7.21
N GLU A 217 -2.93 27.26 8.39
CA GLU A 217 -2.22 28.46 8.85
C GLU A 217 -0.96 28.11 9.67
N ASN A 218 -0.85 26.87 10.17
CA ASN A 218 0.21 26.42 11.05
C ASN A 218 1.19 25.45 10.35
N HIS A 219 1.62 25.80 9.18
CA HIS A 219 2.79 25.28 8.47
C HIS A 219 3.04 23.78 8.53
N SER A 220 2.71 23.12 7.43
CA SER A 220 3.49 21.96 7.01
C SER A 220 4.92 22.40 6.79
N PHE A 221 5.84 22.00 7.63
CA PHE A 221 7.23 22.15 7.28
C PHE A 221 7.57 21.10 6.23
N ILE A 222 8.07 21.56 5.09
CA ILE A 222 8.44 20.71 3.95
C ILE A 222 9.90 21.03 3.63
N GLY A 223 10.80 20.05 3.81
CA GLY A 223 12.22 20.23 3.56
C GLY A 223 12.87 19.03 2.88
N ASN A 224 14.05 19.24 2.35
CA ASN A 224 14.90 18.18 1.80
C ASN A 224 15.89 17.68 2.86
N PHE A 225 16.29 16.42 2.76
CA PHE A 225 17.09 15.76 3.79
C PHE A 225 18.45 16.45 4.09
N PRO A 226 19.24 16.94 3.14
CA PRO A 226 20.52 17.57 3.45
C PRO A 226 20.39 18.80 4.38
N ASP A 227 19.24 19.49 4.31
CA ASP A 227 18.97 20.73 5.06
C ASP A 227 18.11 20.49 6.30
N ALA A 228 17.81 19.24 6.65
CA ALA A 228 16.86 18.91 7.72
C ALA A 228 17.20 19.57 9.06
N ALA A 229 18.48 19.65 9.43
CA ALA A 229 18.89 20.25 10.71
C ALA A 229 18.65 21.76 10.73
N SER A 230 19.03 22.49 9.68
CA SER A 230 18.76 23.93 9.56
C SER A 230 17.27 24.21 9.52
N ALA A 231 16.58 23.50 8.68
CA ALA A 231 15.15 23.60 8.49
C ALA A 231 14.35 23.28 9.76
N MET A 232 14.76 22.29 10.56
CA MET A 232 14.13 21.99 11.85
C MET A 232 14.44 23.09 12.89
N SER A 233 15.60 23.73 12.82
CA SER A 233 15.90 24.89 13.67
C SER A 233 14.98 26.08 13.36
N ASP A 234 14.70 26.33 12.10
CA ASP A 234 13.78 27.40 11.68
C ASP A 234 12.33 27.06 12.04
N ALA A 235 11.91 25.83 11.81
CA ALA A 235 10.59 25.33 12.21
C ALA A 235 10.40 25.45 13.73
N ALA A 236 11.35 25.01 14.55
CA ALA A 236 11.27 25.10 16.00
C ALA A 236 11.17 26.56 16.46
N ARG A 237 11.98 27.49 15.91
CA ARG A 237 11.87 28.92 16.21
C ARG A 237 10.51 29.50 15.88
N SER A 238 9.96 29.16 14.73
CA SER A 238 8.61 29.58 14.32
C SER A 238 7.53 29.03 15.24
N ILE A 239 7.58 27.73 15.57
CA ILE A 239 6.59 27.06 16.43
C ILE A 239 6.63 27.62 17.86
N PHE A 240 7.81 27.89 18.42
CA PHE A 240 7.99 28.31 19.80
C PHE A 240 8.17 29.82 19.97
N MET A 241 7.52 30.62 19.16
CA MET A 241 7.53 32.09 19.34
C MET A 241 7.05 32.51 20.73
N PRO A 242 7.55 33.66 21.27
CA PRO A 242 7.18 34.17 22.60
C PRO A 242 5.67 34.27 22.79
N GLY A 243 5.20 33.91 23.98
CA GLY A 243 3.76 33.95 24.33
C GLY A 243 2.93 32.76 23.86
N ALA A 244 3.55 31.79 23.22
CA ALA A 244 2.86 30.60 22.74
C ALA A 244 2.39 29.69 23.91
N ARG A 245 1.16 29.20 23.79
CA ARG A 245 0.63 28.10 24.63
C ARG A 245 1.37 26.81 24.29
N LYS A 246 1.10 25.72 25.04
CA LYS A 246 1.56 24.37 24.75
C LYS A 246 1.20 24.01 23.30
N ARG A 247 2.15 23.47 22.52
CA ARG A 247 2.00 23.24 21.09
C ARG A 247 1.76 21.76 20.77
N GLY A 248 0.81 21.47 19.89
CA GLY A 248 0.61 20.16 19.29
C GLY A 248 1.40 20.06 17.99
N ILE A 249 2.24 19.05 17.85
CA ILE A 249 3.12 18.88 16.70
C ILE A 249 3.02 17.45 16.19
N THR A 250 2.71 17.27 14.90
CA THR A 250 2.70 15.98 14.22
C THR A 250 3.91 15.87 13.31
N ILE A 251 4.73 14.84 13.48
CA ILE A 251 5.86 14.56 12.59
C ILE A 251 5.56 13.30 11.78
N LEU A 252 5.51 13.46 10.46
CA LEU A 252 5.11 12.39 9.54
C LEU A 252 6.29 11.51 9.08
N ASN A 253 7.52 11.96 9.20
CA ASN A 253 8.71 11.27 8.70
C ASN A 253 9.73 11.06 9.83
N ARG A 254 10.14 9.82 10.02
CA ARG A 254 11.04 9.41 11.11
C ARG A 254 12.35 10.20 11.14
N GLU A 255 12.90 10.50 9.98
CA GLU A 255 14.17 11.18 9.81
C GLU A 255 14.16 12.63 10.36
N LEU A 256 12.96 13.23 10.48
CA LEU A 256 12.79 14.60 10.98
C LEU A 256 12.64 14.66 12.51
N ILE A 257 12.42 13.53 13.18
CA ILE A 257 12.13 13.48 14.63
C ILE A 257 13.33 13.98 15.44
N LEU A 258 14.49 13.37 15.25
CA LEU A 258 15.69 13.72 16.02
C LEU A 258 16.17 15.15 15.72
N PRO A 259 16.29 15.61 14.46
CA PRO A 259 16.61 17.01 14.17
C PRO A 259 15.66 18.02 14.83
N PHE A 260 14.35 17.73 14.83
CA PHE A 260 13.38 18.59 15.49
C PHE A 260 13.57 18.61 17.03
N LEU A 261 13.74 17.46 17.66
CA LEU A 261 13.95 17.37 19.11
C LEU A 261 15.23 18.10 19.54
N MET A 262 16.30 17.99 18.75
CA MET A 262 17.55 18.74 19.00
C MET A 262 17.32 20.24 18.89
N ALA A 263 16.60 20.69 17.86
CA ALA A 263 16.27 22.11 17.69
C ALA A 263 15.38 22.65 18.81
N ALA A 264 14.37 21.90 19.23
CA ALA A 264 13.52 22.25 20.36
C ALA A 264 14.31 22.33 21.67
N SER A 265 15.20 21.37 21.93
CA SER A 265 16.07 21.33 23.11
C SER A 265 17.02 22.53 23.16
N ALA A 266 17.58 22.94 22.01
CA ALA A 266 18.42 24.13 21.90
C ALA A 266 17.67 25.44 22.27
N LEU A 267 16.34 25.43 22.14
CA LEU A 267 15.46 26.53 22.61
C LEU A 267 14.96 26.33 24.05
N GLY A 268 15.47 25.34 24.80
CA GLY A 268 15.04 25.00 26.13
C GLY A 268 13.63 24.40 26.22
N LYS A 269 13.11 23.88 25.10
CA LYS A 269 11.77 23.30 25.01
C LYS A 269 11.80 21.78 25.15
N THR A 270 10.87 21.22 25.93
CA THR A 270 10.79 19.78 26.20
C THR A 270 9.40 19.23 25.94
N PRO A 271 9.31 17.99 25.39
CA PRO A 271 8.02 17.32 25.23
C PRO A 271 7.34 17.10 26.60
N GLY A 272 6.02 17.05 26.60
CA GLY A 272 5.20 16.95 27.82
C GLY A 272 5.00 18.28 28.54
N ARG A 273 6.01 19.14 28.64
CA ARG A 273 5.93 20.45 29.28
C ARG A 273 5.53 21.56 28.30
N ASP A 274 6.31 21.75 27.23
CA ASP A 274 6.16 22.87 26.30
C ASP A 274 5.37 22.51 25.04
N PHE A 275 5.38 21.23 24.68
CA PHE A 275 4.68 20.70 23.52
C PHE A 275 4.35 19.22 23.67
N HIS A 276 3.40 18.75 22.85
CA HIS A 276 3.13 17.32 22.63
C HIS A 276 3.50 16.96 21.21
N LEU A 277 4.11 15.78 21.04
CA LEU A 277 4.43 15.20 19.75
C LEU A 277 3.49 14.04 19.42
N PHE A 278 3.01 14.01 18.19
CA PHE A 278 2.42 12.84 17.60
C PHE A 278 3.30 12.39 16.42
N LEU A 279 3.81 11.18 16.49
CA LEU A 279 4.73 10.62 15.51
C LEU A 279 4.01 9.56 14.65
N CYS A 280 4.16 9.68 13.34
CA CYS A 280 3.61 8.68 12.42
C CYS A 280 4.40 7.36 12.43
N ASP A 281 5.66 7.40 12.86
CA ASP A 281 6.53 6.25 12.94
C ASP A 281 6.90 5.94 14.41
N TYR A 282 6.99 4.64 14.74
CA TYR A 282 7.37 4.19 16.06
C TYR A 282 8.88 4.35 16.34
N SER A 283 9.23 4.79 17.54
CA SER A 283 10.60 4.79 18.06
C SER A 283 10.59 4.29 19.51
N ARG A 284 11.26 3.16 19.74
CA ARG A 284 11.35 2.55 21.05
C ARG A 284 12.02 3.48 22.07
N GLU A 285 12.99 4.25 21.62
CA GLU A 285 13.78 5.17 22.44
C GLU A 285 12.92 6.34 22.93
N LEU A 286 11.88 6.71 22.19
CA LEU A 286 11.00 7.82 22.50
C LEU A 286 9.74 7.42 23.26
N ALA A 287 9.40 6.14 23.29
CA ALA A 287 8.19 5.63 23.95
C ALA A 287 8.07 6.02 25.44
N PRO A 288 9.16 6.09 26.25
CA PRO A 288 9.04 6.46 27.66
C PRO A 288 8.91 7.98 27.91
N TYR A 289 9.05 8.83 26.90
CA TYR A 289 9.03 10.27 27.11
C TYR A 289 7.60 10.82 27.21
N PRO A 290 7.26 11.58 28.28
CA PRO A 290 5.94 12.18 28.42
C PRO A 290 5.67 13.17 27.27
N GLY A 291 4.42 13.20 26.82
CA GLY A 291 3.99 14.08 25.73
C GLY A 291 4.41 13.65 24.34
N ILE A 292 4.88 12.41 24.18
CA ILE A 292 5.12 11.77 22.88
C ILE A 292 4.15 10.61 22.70
N VAL A 293 3.41 10.61 21.59
CA VAL A 293 2.47 9.57 21.20
C VAL A 293 2.85 9.11 19.80
N MET A 294 2.77 7.83 19.52
CA MET A 294 3.23 7.25 18.27
C MET A 294 2.23 6.26 17.70
N LEU A 295 2.22 6.13 16.37
CA LEU A 295 1.52 5.03 15.72
C LEU A 295 2.33 3.74 15.82
N ASN A 296 1.69 2.68 16.27
CA ASN A 296 2.23 1.33 16.26
C ASN A 296 1.10 0.29 16.30
N GLN A 297 1.48 -0.95 16.19
CA GLN A 297 0.63 -2.09 16.51
C GLN A 297 1.27 -2.85 17.67
N ARG A 298 0.53 -3.04 18.77
CA ARG A 298 1.04 -3.73 19.96
C ARG A 298 1.63 -5.09 19.62
N GLY A 299 2.83 -5.37 20.13
CA GLY A 299 3.55 -6.62 19.91
C GLY A 299 4.38 -6.68 18.62
N TYR A 300 4.27 -5.68 17.76
CA TYR A 300 5.06 -5.61 16.55
C TYR A 300 5.99 -4.40 16.58
N PRO A 301 7.31 -4.61 16.67
CA PRO A 301 8.28 -3.51 16.67
C PRO A 301 8.34 -2.79 15.32
N VAL A 302 7.94 -3.49 14.24
CA VAL A 302 7.91 -2.96 12.88
C VAL A 302 6.51 -3.13 12.29
N ILE A 303 5.87 -2.01 11.97
CA ILE A 303 4.51 -1.99 11.37
C ILE A 303 4.43 -2.83 10.09
N GLY A 304 5.53 -2.84 9.30
CA GLY A 304 5.60 -3.64 8.08
C GLY A 304 5.48 -5.14 8.33
N GLU A 305 6.05 -5.66 9.40
CA GLU A 305 5.95 -7.08 9.76
C GLU A 305 4.52 -7.46 10.12
N TYR A 306 3.82 -6.62 10.86
CA TYR A 306 2.40 -6.82 11.14
C TYR A 306 1.57 -6.92 9.87
N MET A 307 1.83 -6.07 8.89
CA MET A 307 1.14 -6.13 7.60
C MET A 307 1.52 -7.36 6.77
N LEU A 308 2.78 -7.82 6.83
CA LEU A 308 3.21 -9.07 6.19
C LEU A 308 2.50 -10.28 6.82
N GLN A 309 2.36 -10.30 8.14
CA GLN A 309 1.60 -11.36 8.83
C GLN A 309 0.15 -11.40 8.34
N ILE A 310 -0.53 -10.24 8.27
CA ILE A 310 -1.89 -10.15 7.74
C ILE A 310 -1.95 -10.63 6.28
N ALA A 311 -0.98 -10.24 5.46
CA ALA A 311 -0.90 -10.70 4.06
C ALA A 311 -0.75 -12.23 3.98
N SER A 312 0.13 -12.80 4.81
CA SER A 312 0.31 -14.26 4.92
C SER A 312 -1.00 -14.97 5.28
N ASP A 313 -1.71 -14.47 6.29
CA ASP A 313 -2.99 -15.03 6.72
C ASP A 313 -4.05 -15.01 5.61
N HIS A 314 -4.10 -13.94 4.81
CA HIS A 314 -5.00 -13.84 3.67
C HIS A 314 -4.62 -14.81 2.54
N ILE A 315 -3.32 -14.94 2.26
CA ILE A 315 -2.80 -15.87 1.26
C ILE A 315 -3.12 -17.31 1.65
N LEU A 316 -2.95 -17.69 2.92
CA LEU A 316 -3.28 -18.99 3.45
C LEU A 316 -4.77 -19.34 3.29
N ARG A 317 -5.66 -18.34 3.46
CA ARG A 317 -7.10 -18.50 3.24
C ARG A 317 -7.52 -18.43 1.77
N GLY A 318 -6.58 -18.22 0.84
CA GLY A 318 -6.89 -18.08 -0.58
C GLY A 318 -7.52 -16.74 -0.96
N GLU A 319 -7.48 -15.73 -0.09
CA GLU A 319 -8.04 -14.39 -0.29
C GLU A 319 -7.03 -13.49 -1.02
N LEU A 320 -6.83 -13.71 -2.31
CA LEU A 320 -5.73 -13.11 -3.07
C LEU A 320 -6.05 -11.73 -3.70
N GLU A 321 -7.32 -11.34 -3.76
CA GLU A 321 -7.79 -10.07 -4.36
C GLU A 321 -8.17 -9.02 -3.31
N ILE A 322 -7.56 -9.11 -2.14
CA ILE A 322 -7.86 -8.23 -1.02
C ILE A 322 -7.32 -6.81 -1.23
N ARG A 323 -8.09 -5.85 -0.75
CA ARG A 323 -7.67 -4.44 -0.63
C ARG A 323 -7.95 -3.98 0.79
N ARG A 324 -7.01 -4.26 1.69
CA ARG A 324 -7.19 -4.02 3.12
C ARG A 324 -6.38 -2.83 3.60
N ARG A 325 -7.08 -1.87 4.21
CA ARG A 325 -6.47 -0.79 4.98
C ARG A 325 -6.59 -1.10 6.47
N ILE A 326 -5.52 -0.88 7.20
CA ILE A 326 -5.41 -1.20 8.62
C ILE A 326 -5.25 0.10 9.39
N LYS A 327 -6.13 0.33 10.36
CA LYS A 327 -5.97 1.38 11.34
C LYS A 327 -4.93 0.91 12.37
N LEU A 328 -3.90 1.71 12.59
CA LEU A 328 -2.90 1.47 13.64
C LEU A 328 -3.38 2.04 14.97
N GLU A 329 -2.93 1.43 16.04
CA GLU A 329 -3.15 1.87 17.40
C GLU A 329 -2.06 2.86 17.84
N LEU A 330 -2.33 3.60 18.93
CA LEU A 330 -1.35 4.48 19.58
C LEU A 330 -0.59 3.73 20.67
N VAL A 331 0.64 4.15 20.86
CA VAL A 331 1.52 3.76 21.97
C VAL A 331 2.23 4.98 22.53
#